data_537edfea9c633a13888ccebab22cc3bb
#
_entry.id   537edfea9c633a13888ccebab22cc3bb
#
_cell.length_a   1.000
_cell.length_b   1.000
_cell.length_c   1.000
_cell.angle_alpha   90.00
_cell.angle_beta   90.00
_cell.angle_gamma   90.00
#
_symmetry.space_group_name_H-M   'P 1'
#
loop_
_entity.id
_entity.type
_entity.pdbx_description
1 polymer ?
#
loop_
_entity_poly.entity_id
_entity_poly.type
_entity_poly.pdbx_seq_one_letter_code
_entity_poly.pdbx_strand_id
1 'polypeptide(L)'
;SAALRVHSTKDARLDRRPWLSGDRETAAMRRMYHMRSELMPYIYSSVWQTHSTMVPLNRPMYIEYGGDERAYCNEQEFLFGDLLLAAPVSSPGTGPDKVASQRVWFPGEDVWYDFFTHERFDGGRECEISKPLEEFPLYVRGGWVLPMQPYTPRPASTPLTTLVMRVYPSAGDADNTYTLYEDDGVTRDYERGAYATTQLNYRRAGRVTTVTVRPAEGVYEGQVVKRAYRLQLPAAGKIEKVRVGGR
;
A
#
# COMPACT_ATOMS: atom_id res chain seq x y z
N SER A 1 1.48 2.94 8.16
CA SER A 1 1.79 4.37 8.30
C SER A 1 3.15 4.70 7.71
N ALA A 2 3.25 5.81 6.97
CA ALA A 2 4.54 6.33 6.48
C ALA A 2 5.43 6.75 7.65
N ALA A 3 4.84 7.36 8.67
CA ALA A 3 5.49 7.69 9.93
C ALA A 3 5.18 6.61 10.96
N LEU A 4 6.20 5.88 11.38
CA LEU A 4 6.12 4.93 12.45
C LEU A 4 6.79 5.52 13.69
N ARG A 5 6.00 5.70 14.73
CA ARG A 5 6.49 6.22 16.02
C ARG A 5 5.98 5.37 17.16
N VAL A 6 6.91 4.81 17.92
CA VAL A 6 6.62 4.21 19.23
C VAL A 6 6.96 5.26 20.27
N HIS A 7 5.94 5.80 20.91
CA HIS A 7 6.09 6.93 21.83
C HIS A 7 5.23 6.75 23.08
N SER A 8 5.78 7.12 24.23
CA SER A 8 5.07 7.26 25.48
C SER A 8 5.37 8.62 26.11
N THR A 9 4.47 9.13 26.95
CA THR A 9 4.72 10.33 27.74
C THR A 9 5.66 10.03 28.91
N LYS A 10 6.28 11.06 29.47
CA LYS A 10 7.16 10.93 30.66
C LYS A 10 6.51 10.16 31.81
N ASP A 11 5.20 10.34 31.98
CA ASP A 11 4.43 9.75 33.08
C ASP A 11 3.67 8.48 32.68
N ALA A 12 3.93 7.93 31.47
CA ALA A 12 3.27 6.72 31.03
C ALA A 12 3.76 5.51 31.84
N ARG A 13 2.83 4.80 32.45
CA ARG A 13 3.10 3.56 33.19
C ARG A 13 3.40 2.36 32.28
N LEU A 14 3.12 2.49 30.97
CA LEU A 14 3.32 1.45 29.97
C LEU A 14 4.57 1.74 29.16
N ASP A 15 5.50 0.82 29.19
CA ASP A 15 6.60 0.77 28.23
C ASP A 15 6.06 0.25 26.90
N ARG A 16 6.16 1.06 25.84
CA ARG A 16 5.64 0.75 24.50
C ARG A 16 6.68 0.13 23.57
N ARG A 17 7.80 -0.33 24.11
CA ARG A 17 8.77 -1.07 23.30
C ARG A 17 8.11 -2.36 22.79
N PRO A 18 8.15 -2.64 21.48
CA PRO A 18 7.41 -3.76 20.88
C PRO A 18 7.65 -5.12 21.53
N TRP A 19 8.88 -5.37 21.98
CA TRP A 19 9.30 -6.64 22.58
C TRP A 19 8.87 -6.84 24.05
N LEU A 20 8.19 -5.88 24.65
CA LEU A 20 7.69 -5.97 26.03
C LEU A 20 6.18 -6.26 26.11
N SER A 21 5.49 -6.34 24.97
CA SER A 21 4.02 -6.47 24.95
C SER A 21 3.52 -7.92 25.00
N GLY A 22 4.43 -8.89 24.96
CA GLY A 22 4.12 -10.31 24.82
C GLY A 22 4.53 -10.87 23.45
N ASP A 23 4.64 -12.19 23.34
CA ASP A 23 5.15 -12.85 22.13
C ASP A 23 4.22 -12.65 20.93
N ARG A 24 2.92 -12.77 21.14
CA ARG A 24 1.91 -12.61 20.10
C ARG A 24 1.85 -11.17 19.58
N GLU A 25 1.83 -10.20 20.47
CA GLU A 25 1.84 -8.77 20.15
C GLU A 25 3.15 -8.38 19.45
N THR A 26 4.28 -8.91 19.92
CA THR A 26 5.58 -8.71 19.27
C THR A 26 5.59 -9.27 17.85
N ALA A 27 5.04 -10.47 17.65
CA ALA A 27 4.93 -11.07 16.31
C ALA A 27 4.02 -10.25 15.38
N ALA A 28 2.86 -9.78 15.88
CA ALA A 28 1.95 -8.92 15.12
C ALA A 28 2.64 -7.61 14.71
N MET A 29 3.32 -6.92 15.64
CA MET A 29 4.07 -5.71 15.34
C MET A 29 5.20 -5.96 14.34
N ARG A 30 5.94 -7.07 14.48
CA ARG A 30 7.00 -7.44 13.53
C ARG A 30 6.44 -7.61 12.12
N ARG A 31 5.28 -8.27 11.96
CA ARG A 31 4.59 -8.41 10.67
C ARG A 31 4.30 -7.04 10.05
N MET A 32 3.84 -6.07 10.85
CA MET A 32 3.56 -4.71 10.36
C MET A 32 4.83 -3.95 9.94
N TYR A 33 5.94 -4.12 10.68
CA TYR A 33 7.23 -3.55 10.29
C TYR A 33 7.75 -4.15 8.98
N HIS A 34 7.61 -5.48 8.81
CA HIS A 34 7.98 -6.14 7.56
C HIS A 34 7.14 -5.61 6.39
N MET A 35 5.83 -5.56 6.55
CA MET A 35 4.91 -5.02 5.54
C MET A 35 5.28 -3.58 5.16
N ARG A 36 5.61 -2.73 6.14
CA ARG A 36 6.08 -1.36 5.88
C ARG A 36 7.36 -1.35 5.04
N SER A 37 8.32 -2.23 5.34
CA SER A 37 9.55 -2.38 4.54
C SER A 37 9.22 -2.83 3.11
N GLU A 38 8.32 -3.79 2.95
CA GLU A 38 7.89 -4.27 1.64
C GLU A 38 7.15 -3.21 0.82
N LEU A 39 6.40 -2.33 1.47
CA LEU A 39 5.69 -1.21 0.84
C LEU A 39 6.57 0.02 0.57
N MET A 40 7.88 -0.03 0.84
CA MET A 40 8.75 1.15 0.73
C MET A 40 8.72 1.80 -0.66
N PRO A 41 8.74 1.08 -1.79
CA PRO A 41 8.64 1.71 -3.11
C PRO A 41 7.35 2.49 -3.30
N TYR A 42 6.22 1.96 -2.79
CA TYR A 42 4.94 2.65 -2.80
C TYR A 42 4.93 3.89 -1.90
N ILE A 43 5.42 3.75 -0.67
CA ILE A 43 5.48 4.84 0.31
C ILE A 43 6.35 5.98 -0.23
N TYR A 44 7.53 5.67 -0.76
CA TYR A 44 8.47 6.68 -1.24
C TYR A 44 7.93 7.44 -2.45
N SER A 45 7.34 6.73 -3.41
CA SER A 45 6.65 7.36 -4.55
C SER A 45 5.50 8.26 -4.11
N SER A 46 4.71 7.84 -3.11
CA SER A 46 3.60 8.65 -2.59
C SER A 46 4.08 9.87 -1.80
N VAL A 47 5.25 9.79 -1.14
CA VAL A 47 5.89 10.95 -0.49
C VAL A 47 6.39 11.95 -1.54
N TRP A 48 6.99 11.48 -2.62
CA TRP A 48 7.35 12.34 -3.75
C TRP A 48 6.12 13.01 -4.39
N GLN A 49 5.03 12.27 -4.56
CA GLN A 49 3.75 12.81 -5.02
C GLN A 49 3.25 13.91 -4.07
N THR A 50 3.33 13.70 -2.75
CA THR A 50 3.00 14.70 -1.74
C THR A 50 3.84 15.96 -1.90
N HIS A 51 5.16 15.82 -2.12
CA HIS A 51 6.06 16.94 -2.36
C HIS A 51 5.68 17.73 -3.62
N SER A 52 5.27 17.04 -4.68
CA SER A 52 4.97 17.67 -5.98
C SER A 52 3.57 18.28 -6.06
N THR A 53 2.58 17.70 -5.38
CA THR A 53 1.16 18.05 -5.53
C THR A 53 0.53 18.64 -4.26
N MET A 54 1.24 18.62 -3.13
CA MET A 54 0.73 18.95 -1.78
C MET A 54 -0.41 18.04 -1.29
N VAL A 55 -0.74 16.97 -2.02
CA VAL A 55 -1.72 15.98 -1.58
C VAL A 55 -1.05 15.01 -0.62
N PRO A 56 -1.48 14.92 0.66
CA PRO A 56 -0.78 14.14 1.66
C PRO A 56 -0.89 12.63 1.42
N LEU A 57 0.14 11.89 1.84
CA LEU A 57 0.13 10.43 1.81
C LEU A 57 -0.99 9.84 2.69
N ASN A 58 -1.16 10.35 3.91
CA ASN A 58 -2.30 9.99 4.76
C ASN A 58 -3.43 10.99 4.49
N ARG A 59 -4.48 10.54 3.80
CA ARG A 59 -5.58 11.40 3.34
C ARG A 59 -6.87 11.04 4.06
N PRO A 60 -7.46 11.94 4.84
CA PRO A 60 -8.86 11.80 5.22
C PRO A 60 -9.72 11.59 3.97
N MET A 61 -10.75 10.77 4.10
CA MET A 61 -11.58 10.35 2.95
C MET A 61 -12.18 11.52 2.15
N TYR A 62 -12.50 12.63 2.83
CA TYR A 62 -13.08 13.82 2.19
C TYR A 62 -12.13 14.55 1.22
N ILE A 63 -10.83 14.29 1.24
CA ILE A 63 -9.89 14.87 0.25
C ILE A 63 -10.18 14.33 -1.16
N GLU A 64 -10.49 13.04 -1.27
CA GLU A 64 -10.79 12.38 -2.56
C GLU A 64 -12.29 12.31 -2.84
N TYR A 65 -13.10 12.13 -1.81
CA TYR A 65 -14.53 11.86 -1.91
C TYR A 65 -15.38 12.94 -1.24
N GLY A 66 -14.96 14.20 -1.31
CA GLY A 66 -15.62 15.32 -0.63
C GLY A 66 -17.08 15.59 -1.03
N GLY A 67 -17.53 15.03 -2.15
CA GLY A 67 -18.94 15.06 -2.58
C GLY A 67 -19.83 13.98 -1.94
N ASP A 68 -19.28 13.05 -1.18
CA ASP A 68 -20.01 11.98 -0.49
C ASP A 68 -20.02 12.23 1.02
N GLU A 69 -21.22 12.33 1.63
CA GLU A 69 -21.35 12.59 3.08
C GLU A 69 -20.68 11.52 3.93
N ARG A 70 -20.57 10.28 3.45
CA ARG A 70 -19.90 9.17 4.14
C ARG A 70 -18.41 9.44 4.35
N ALA A 71 -17.79 10.24 3.49
CA ALA A 71 -16.39 10.63 3.63
C ALA A 71 -16.09 11.44 4.92
N TYR A 72 -17.12 11.96 5.57
CA TYR A 72 -17.03 12.74 6.81
C TYR A 72 -17.48 11.97 8.06
N CYS A 73 -18.00 10.75 7.89
CA CYS A 73 -18.61 9.97 8.97
C CYS A 73 -17.65 8.92 9.59
N ASN A 74 -16.62 8.51 8.88
CA ASN A 74 -15.69 7.47 9.31
C ASN A 74 -14.33 8.08 9.71
N GLU A 75 -14.26 8.70 10.88
CA GLU A 75 -13.07 9.42 11.37
C GLU A 75 -11.80 8.56 11.46
N GLN A 76 -11.95 7.24 11.61
CA GLN A 76 -10.83 6.32 11.71
C GLN A 76 -10.32 5.84 10.34
N GLU A 77 -11.03 6.18 9.27
CA GLU A 77 -10.72 5.71 7.93
C GLU A 77 -9.95 6.75 7.13
N PHE A 78 -8.96 6.30 6.37
CA PHE A 78 -8.15 7.17 5.52
C PHE A 78 -7.56 6.42 4.33
N LEU A 79 -7.28 7.14 3.27
CA LEU A 79 -6.43 6.64 2.20
C LEU A 79 -4.96 6.78 2.58
N PHE A 80 -4.20 5.73 2.34
CA PHE A 80 -2.75 5.73 2.45
C PHE A 80 -2.15 5.70 1.03
N GLY A 81 -1.86 6.87 0.49
CA GLY A 81 -1.61 7.09 -0.93
C GLY A 81 -2.87 6.83 -1.78
N ASP A 82 -2.68 6.56 -3.08
CA ASP A 82 -3.79 6.39 -4.03
C ASP A 82 -4.42 5.00 -3.99
N LEU A 83 -3.67 3.99 -3.52
CA LEU A 83 -4.00 2.59 -3.73
C LEU A 83 -4.42 1.82 -2.47
N LEU A 84 -4.23 2.39 -1.29
CA LEU A 84 -4.53 1.69 -0.03
C LEU A 84 -5.58 2.45 0.79
N LEU A 85 -6.58 1.71 1.25
CA LEU A 85 -7.60 2.16 2.20
C LEU A 85 -7.30 1.52 3.56
N ALA A 86 -7.20 2.31 4.60
CA ALA A 86 -6.94 1.85 5.95
C ALA A 86 -8.03 2.34 6.93
N ALA A 87 -8.53 1.43 7.74
CA ALA A 87 -9.49 1.73 8.81
C ALA A 87 -8.99 1.13 10.14
N PRO A 88 -8.03 1.78 10.82
CA PRO A 88 -7.45 1.26 12.06
C PRO A 88 -8.50 0.98 13.12
N VAL A 89 -8.37 -0.19 13.76
CA VAL A 89 -9.24 -0.57 14.87
C VAL A 89 -8.93 0.30 16.08
N SER A 90 -9.95 0.94 16.62
CA SER A 90 -9.86 1.81 17.80
C SER A 90 -10.44 1.21 19.09
N SER A 91 -11.07 0.03 18.98
CA SER A 91 -11.66 -0.68 20.10
C SER A 91 -10.81 -1.87 20.54
N PRO A 92 -10.80 -2.23 21.84
CA PRO A 92 -10.13 -3.42 22.31
C PRO A 92 -10.71 -4.69 21.69
N GLY A 93 -9.84 -5.61 21.30
CA GLY A 93 -10.27 -6.94 20.84
C GLY A 93 -10.79 -7.81 21.98
N THR A 94 -11.70 -8.72 21.66
CA THR A 94 -12.34 -9.65 22.59
C THR A 94 -11.99 -11.11 22.30
N GLY A 95 -12.15 -11.98 23.29
CA GLY A 95 -11.86 -13.39 23.18
C GLY A 95 -10.36 -13.74 23.08
N PRO A 96 -10.05 -15.04 22.90
CA PRO A 96 -8.68 -15.53 22.83
C PRO A 96 -7.90 -14.93 21.65
N ASP A 97 -8.60 -14.70 20.54
CA ASP A 97 -8.02 -14.15 19.31
C ASP A 97 -7.97 -12.63 19.28
N LYS A 98 -8.44 -11.97 20.36
CA LYS A 98 -8.49 -10.50 20.45
C LYS A 98 -9.11 -9.88 19.20
N VAL A 99 -10.24 -10.44 18.76
CA VAL A 99 -10.97 -9.96 17.58
C VAL A 99 -11.65 -8.63 17.92
N ALA A 100 -11.46 -7.67 17.06
CA ALA A 100 -12.13 -6.38 17.14
C ALA A 100 -12.79 -6.03 15.82
N SER A 101 -13.91 -5.31 15.87
CA SER A 101 -14.66 -4.88 14.70
C SER A 101 -14.46 -3.40 14.43
N GLN A 102 -14.47 -3.06 13.16
CA GLN A 102 -14.38 -1.70 12.65
C GLN A 102 -15.31 -1.54 11.46
N ARG A 103 -16.09 -0.46 11.45
CA ARG A 103 -16.87 -0.08 10.26
C ARG A 103 -15.92 0.44 9.19
N VAL A 104 -16.10 -0.03 7.96
CA VAL A 104 -15.32 0.36 6.79
C VAL A 104 -16.27 0.76 5.67
N TRP A 105 -16.08 1.94 5.15
CA TRP A 105 -16.73 2.39 3.93
C TRP A 105 -15.81 2.18 2.73
N PHE A 106 -16.26 1.39 1.77
CA PHE A 106 -15.56 1.19 0.51
C PHE A 106 -16.08 2.23 -0.50
N PRO A 107 -15.27 3.26 -0.83
CA PRO A 107 -15.75 4.36 -1.66
C PRO A 107 -15.83 4.02 -3.15
N GLY A 108 -16.63 4.80 -3.87
CA GLY A 108 -16.70 4.79 -5.33
C GLY A 108 -17.33 3.55 -5.94
N GLU A 109 -17.10 3.40 -7.24
CA GLU A 109 -17.44 2.21 -8.03
C GLU A 109 -16.26 1.24 -8.14
N ASP A 110 -15.21 1.46 -7.37
CA ASP A 110 -14.01 0.64 -7.33
C ASP A 110 -14.29 -0.73 -6.71
N VAL A 111 -13.34 -1.60 -6.86
CA VAL A 111 -13.28 -2.86 -6.12
C VAL A 111 -12.06 -2.82 -5.21
N TRP A 112 -12.23 -3.29 -3.99
CA TRP A 112 -11.19 -3.31 -2.96
C TRP A 112 -10.88 -4.74 -2.56
N TYR A 113 -9.65 -5.01 -2.19
CA TYR A 113 -9.23 -6.33 -1.76
C TYR A 113 -8.50 -6.25 -0.43
N ASP A 114 -8.92 -7.06 0.52
CA ASP A 114 -8.21 -7.18 1.79
C ASP A 114 -6.74 -7.52 1.55
N PHE A 115 -5.83 -6.76 2.17
CA PHE A 115 -4.39 -6.90 1.95
C PHE A 115 -3.84 -8.27 2.40
N PHE A 116 -4.48 -8.89 3.42
CA PHE A 116 -4.02 -10.11 4.07
C PHE A 116 -4.74 -11.36 3.56
N THR A 117 -6.06 -11.29 3.40
CA THR A 117 -6.90 -12.43 3.01
C THR A 117 -7.19 -12.48 1.52
N HIS A 118 -7.02 -11.35 0.83
CA HIS A 118 -7.35 -11.15 -0.59
C HIS A 118 -8.86 -11.23 -0.88
N GLU A 119 -9.70 -11.17 0.15
CA GLU A 119 -11.14 -11.09 0.01
C GLU A 119 -11.54 -9.82 -0.73
N ARG A 120 -12.54 -9.94 -1.62
CA ARG A 120 -13.04 -8.86 -2.46
C ARG A 120 -14.20 -8.13 -1.81
N PHE A 121 -14.18 -6.81 -1.87
CA PHE A 121 -15.24 -5.88 -1.47
C PHE A 121 -15.58 -4.94 -2.63
N ASP A 122 -16.85 -4.87 -2.99
CA ASP A 122 -17.31 -3.89 -3.99
C ASP A 122 -17.46 -2.52 -3.33
N GLY A 123 -17.16 -1.47 -4.08
CA GLY A 123 -17.33 -0.09 -3.62
C GLY A 123 -18.79 0.36 -3.47
N GLY A 124 -18.97 1.57 -2.98
CA GLY A 124 -20.29 2.18 -2.75
C GLY A 124 -21.02 1.69 -1.49
N ARG A 125 -20.39 0.89 -0.64
CA ARG A 125 -21.05 0.29 0.56
C ARG A 125 -20.19 0.39 1.81
N GLU A 126 -20.85 0.26 2.96
CA GLU A 126 -20.21 0.08 4.26
C GLU A 126 -20.33 -1.38 4.71
N CYS A 127 -19.30 -1.87 5.39
CA CYS A 127 -19.27 -3.19 6.01
C CYS A 127 -18.71 -3.09 7.42
N GLU A 128 -19.21 -3.92 8.31
CA GLU A 128 -18.56 -4.17 9.60
C GLU A 128 -17.52 -5.28 9.41
N ILE A 129 -16.27 -4.96 9.67
CA ILE A 129 -15.14 -5.86 9.44
C ILE A 129 -14.53 -6.25 10.78
N SER A 130 -14.39 -7.54 11.00
CA SER A 130 -13.73 -8.10 12.19
C SER A 130 -12.34 -8.59 11.85
N LYS A 131 -11.35 -8.21 12.64
CA LYS A 131 -9.95 -8.59 12.47
C LYS A 131 -9.35 -9.10 13.77
N PRO A 132 -8.51 -10.16 13.71
CA PRO A 132 -7.70 -10.59 14.84
C PRO A 132 -6.55 -9.61 15.10
N LEU A 133 -5.85 -9.79 16.21
CA LEU A 133 -4.75 -8.92 16.62
C LEU A 133 -3.64 -8.77 15.56
N GLU A 134 -3.40 -9.81 14.77
CA GLU A 134 -2.34 -9.87 13.76
C GLU A 134 -2.67 -9.13 12.47
N GLU A 135 -3.90 -8.62 12.35
CA GLU A 135 -4.40 -7.95 11.14
C GLU A 135 -5.12 -6.66 11.52
N PHE A 136 -5.25 -5.77 10.57
CA PHE A 136 -6.14 -4.61 10.67
C PHE A 136 -6.80 -4.39 9.31
N PRO A 137 -7.95 -3.70 9.26
CA PRO A 137 -8.60 -3.37 8.01
C PRO A 137 -7.67 -2.53 7.12
N LEU A 138 -7.09 -3.18 6.12
CA LEU A 138 -6.25 -2.58 5.09
C LEU A 138 -6.62 -3.21 3.76
N TYR A 139 -6.95 -2.38 2.78
CA TYR A 139 -7.45 -2.82 1.49
C TYR A 139 -6.65 -2.22 0.36
N VAL A 140 -6.52 -2.99 -0.72
CA VAL A 140 -5.84 -2.57 -1.96
C VAL A 140 -6.90 -2.30 -3.02
N ARG A 141 -6.79 -1.17 -3.69
CA ARG A 141 -7.64 -0.82 -4.83
C ARG A 141 -7.37 -1.74 -6.00
N GLY A 142 -8.40 -2.37 -6.54
CA GLY A 142 -8.30 -3.22 -7.73
C GLY A 142 -8.07 -2.41 -9.01
N GLY A 143 -7.45 -3.06 -10.00
CA GLY A 143 -7.18 -2.41 -11.28
C GLY A 143 -5.94 -1.51 -11.30
N TRP A 144 -5.03 -1.68 -10.36
CA TRP A 144 -3.78 -0.93 -10.28
C TRP A 144 -2.59 -1.84 -10.01
N VAL A 145 -1.39 -1.32 -10.23
CA VAL A 145 -0.13 -1.99 -9.86
C VAL A 145 0.38 -1.39 -8.56
N LEU A 146 0.35 -2.15 -7.47
CA LEU A 146 0.94 -1.77 -6.20
C LEU A 146 2.42 -2.16 -6.20
N PRO A 147 3.36 -1.19 -6.27
CA PRO A 147 4.78 -1.47 -6.24
C PRO A 147 5.23 -1.81 -4.82
N MET A 148 5.94 -2.91 -4.69
CA MET A 148 6.50 -3.42 -3.45
C MET A 148 7.92 -3.93 -3.68
N GLN A 149 8.60 -4.31 -2.61
CA GLN A 149 9.92 -4.96 -2.66
C GLN A 149 9.94 -6.19 -1.73
N PRO A 150 10.90 -7.11 -1.88
CA PRO A 150 11.18 -8.11 -0.86
C PRO A 150 11.52 -7.43 0.47
N TYR A 151 11.15 -8.09 1.57
CA TYR A 151 11.54 -7.60 2.90
C TYR A 151 13.06 -7.37 2.99
N THR A 152 13.43 -6.23 3.55
CA THR A 152 14.80 -5.91 3.95
C THR A 152 14.78 -5.18 5.29
N PRO A 153 15.73 -5.43 6.20
CA PRO A 153 15.81 -4.70 7.46
C PRO A 153 16.26 -3.24 7.30
N ARG A 154 16.74 -2.87 6.12
CA ARG A 154 17.24 -1.52 5.80
C ARG A 154 16.65 -0.98 4.49
N PRO A 155 15.32 -0.74 4.44
CA PRO A 155 14.66 -0.40 3.18
C PRO A 155 15.15 0.92 2.54
N ALA A 156 15.66 1.85 3.34
CA ALA A 156 16.15 3.14 2.84
C ALA A 156 17.54 3.07 2.18
N SER A 157 18.32 2.02 2.45
CA SER A 157 19.70 1.86 1.92
C SER A 157 19.89 0.60 1.07
N THR A 158 18.84 -0.21 0.89
CA THR A 158 18.90 -1.40 0.05
C THR A 158 18.44 -1.05 -1.35
N PRO A 159 19.28 -1.22 -2.39
CA PRO A 159 18.87 -0.93 -3.77
C PRO A 159 17.68 -1.79 -4.19
N LEU A 160 16.73 -1.22 -4.92
CA LEU A 160 15.52 -1.88 -5.42
C LEU A 160 15.86 -2.80 -6.62
N THR A 161 16.60 -3.88 -6.35
CA THR A 161 17.02 -4.85 -7.38
C THR A 161 15.92 -5.82 -7.78
N THR A 162 14.85 -5.92 -6.99
CA THR A 162 13.64 -6.70 -7.30
C THR A 162 12.43 -5.85 -7.03
N LEU A 163 11.67 -5.52 -8.06
CA LEU A 163 10.36 -4.87 -7.94
C LEU A 163 9.28 -5.95 -7.88
N VAL A 164 8.54 -5.97 -6.77
CA VAL A 164 7.35 -6.80 -6.62
C VAL A 164 6.14 -5.97 -7.03
N MET A 165 5.39 -6.44 -8.00
CA MET A 165 4.16 -5.81 -8.49
C MET A 165 2.97 -6.64 -8.03
N ARG A 166 2.25 -6.16 -7.05
CA ARG A 166 1.01 -6.81 -6.59
C ARG A 166 -0.17 -6.19 -7.32
N VAL A 167 -0.98 -7.03 -7.96
CA VAL A 167 -2.07 -6.60 -8.83
C VAL A 167 -3.34 -7.37 -8.47
N TYR A 168 -4.42 -6.63 -8.32
CA TYR A 168 -5.76 -7.18 -8.12
C TYR A 168 -6.64 -6.79 -9.31
N PRO A 169 -7.59 -7.66 -9.70
CA PRO A 169 -8.48 -7.37 -10.80
C PRO A 169 -9.32 -6.10 -10.57
N SER A 170 -9.57 -5.34 -11.61
CA SER A 170 -10.57 -4.25 -11.60
C SER A 170 -12.00 -4.81 -11.62
N ALA A 171 -12.99 -3.99 -11.30
CA ALA A 171 -14.41 -4.34 -11.40
C ALA A 171 -14.81 -4.67 -12.85
N GLY A 172 -14.33 -3.88 -13.81
CA GLY A 172 -14.56 -4.02 -15.25
C GLY A 172 -13.31 -3.73 -16.04
N ASP A 173 -13.46 -3.32 -17.30
CA ASP A 173 -12.37 -2.82 -18.12
C ASP A 173 -11.75 -1.58 -17.48
N ALA A 174 -10.42 -1.47 -17.53
CA ALA A 174 -9.68 -0.38 -16.90
C ALA A 174 -8.33 -0.19 -17.60
N ASP A 175 -7.80 1.03 -17.50
CA ASP A 175 -6.46 1.38 -17.98
C ASP A 175 -5.87 2.43 -17.02
N ASN A 176 -5.09 1.97 -16.05
CA ASN A 176 -4.57 2.79 -14.96
C ASN A 176 -3.06 2.73 -14.91
N THR A 177 -2.42 3.84 -14.63
CA THR A 177 -0.95 3.94 -14.56
C THR A 177 -0.52 4.53 -13.23
N TYR A 178 0.35 3.80 -12.53
CA TYR A 178 1.03 4.26 -11.32
C TYR A 178 2.46 4.69 -11.65
N THR A 179 2.91 5.80 -11.08
CA THR A 179 4.27 6.31 -11.25
C THR A 179 5.14 5.88 -10.07
N LEU A 180 6.07 4.96 -10.32
CA LEU A 180 7.14 4.63 -9.38
C LEU A 180 8.22 5.70 -9.46
N TYR A 181 8.59 6.29 -8.32
CA TYR A 181 9.65 7.28 -8.18
C TYR A 181 10.86 6.69 -7.46
N GLU A 182 12.05 7.05 -7.93
CA GLU A 182 13.33 6.63 -7.36
C GLU A 182 14.36 7.76 -7.47
N ASP A 183 15.15 7.93 -6.43
CA ASP A 183 16.34 8.80 -6.36
C ASP A 183 17.44 8.12 -5.52
N ASP A 184 18.49 8.83 -5.14
CA ASP A 184 19.58 8.28 -4.34
C ASP A 184 19.20 8.05 -2.85
N GLY A 185 18.06 8.57 -2.39
CA GLY A 185 17.55 8.45 -1.03
C GLY A 185 18.38 9.15 0.05
N VAL A 186 19.38 9.96 -0.34
CA VAL A 186 20.35 10.57 0.59
C VAL A 186 20.50 12.07 0.39
N THR A 187 20.64 12.51 -0.86
CA THR A 187 20.90 13.93 -1.18
C THR A 187 19.59 14.66 -1.52
N ARG A 188 19.71 15.97 -1.77
CA ARG A 188 18.63 16.78 -2.30
C ARG A 188 18.78 17.04 -3.81
N ASP A 189 19.53 16.21 -4.49
CA ASP A 189 19.80 16.38 -5.93
C ASP A 189 18.56 16.15 -6.78
N TYR A 190 17.53 15.49 -6.23
CA TYR A 190 16.20 15.40 -6.85
C TYR A 190 15.61 16.79 -7.16
N GLU A 191 15.91 17.84 -6.38
CA GLU A 191 15.48 19.22 -6.65
C GLU A 191 16.09 19.78 -7.95
N ARG A 192 17.19 19.17 -8.41
CA ARG A 192 17.89 19.50 -9.67
C ARG A 192 17.62 18.47 -10.77
N GLY A 193 16.65 17.60 -10.56
CA GLY A 193 16.25 16.60 -11.55
C GLY A 193 17.00 15.27 -11.48
N ALA A 194 17.82 15.02 -10.43
CA ALA A 194 18.51 13.75 -10.25
C ALA A 194 17.58 12.70 -9.61
N TYR A 195 16.61 12.24 -10.39
CA TYR A 195 15.69 11.17 -10.05
C TYR A 195 15.22 10.44 -11.31
N ALA A 196 14.55 9.31 -11.13
CA ALA A 196 13.94 8.58 -12.22
C ALA A 196 12.49 8.21 -11.88
N THR A 197 11.65 8.16 -12.90
CA THR A 197 10.27 7.64 -12.79
C THR A 197 10.07 6.46 -13.71
N THR A 198 9.27 5.49 -13.27
CA THR A 198 8.89 4.32 -14.05
C THR A 198 7.37 4.19 -14.05
N GLN A 199 6.75 4.17 -15.23
CA GLN A 199 5.31 3.99 -15.36
C GLN A 199 4.97 2.51 -15.27
N LEU A 200 4.10 2.16 -14.32
CA LEU A 200 3.55 0.83 -14.08
C LEU A 200 2.09 0.85 -14.51
N ASN A 201 1.79 0.26 -15.67
CA ASN A 201 0.45 0.30 -16.23
C ASN A 201 -0.28 -1.03 -16.00
N TYR A 202 -1.52 -0.94 -15.54
CA TYR A 202 -2.50 -2.00 -15.52
C TYR A 202 -3.56 -1.73 -16.59
N ARG A 203 -3.81 -2.70 -17.45
CA ARG A 203 -4.91 -2.64 -18.41
C ARG A 203 -5.71 -3.92 -18.40
N ARG A 204 -7.01 -3.80 -18.29
CA ARG A 204 -7.94 -4.91 -18.49
C ARG A 204 -8.87 -4.60 -19.66
N ALA A 205 -8.98 -5.56 -20.57
CA ALA A 205 -9.92 -5.55 -21.69
C ALA A 205 -10.60 -6.93 -21.74
N GLY A 206 -11.85 -6.98 -21.31
CA GLY A 206 -12.62 -8.19 -21.16
C GLY A 206 -11.93 -9.21 -20.22
N ARG A 207 -11.47 -10.33 -20.75
CA ARG A 207 -10.80 -11.40 -19.98
C ARG A 207 -9.28 -11.29 -19.94
N VAL A 208 -8.71 -10.31 -20.63
CA VAL A 208 -7.25 -10.14 -20.72
C VAL A 208 -6.80 -9.02 -19.81
N THR A 209 -5.90 -9.34 -18.90
CA THR A 209 -5.19 -8.34 -18.08
C THR A 209 -3.76 -8.23 -18.55
N THR A 210 -3.30 -7.01 -18.82
CA THR A 210 -1.93 -6.68 -19.21
C THR A 210 -1.30 -5.80 -18.13
N VAL A 211 -0.11 -6.17 -17.70
CA VAL A 211 0.72 -5.36 -16.81
C VAL A 211 1.96 -4.94 -17.59
N THR A 212 2.21 -3.65 -17.70
CA THR A 212 3.33 -3.10 -18.46
C THR A 212 4.23 -2.27 -17.54
N VAL A 213 5.52 -2.54 -17.61
CA VAL A 213 6.56 -1.69 -17.00
C VAL A 213 7.24 -0.94 -18.13
N ARG A 214 7.13 0.37 -18.13
CA ARG A 214 7.79 1.21 -19.14
C ARG A 214 9.25 1.44 -18.78
N PRO A 215 10.10 1.79 -19.74
CA PRO A 215 11.47 2.23 -19.44
C PRO A 215 11.48 3.35 -18.41
N ALA A 216 12.47 3.35 -17.53
CA ALA A 216 12.68 4.44 -16.59
C ALA A 216 13.04 5.73 -17.34
N GLU A 217 12.45 6.84 -16.93
CA GLU A 217 12.72 8.19 -17.42
C GLU A 217 13.48 8.96 -16.33
N GLY A 218 14.60 9.57 -16.68
CA GLY A 218 15.49 10.25 -15.74
C GLY A 218 16.68 9.41 -15.30
N VAL A 219 17.58 10.02 -14.55
CA VAL A 219 18.82 9.39 -14.09
C VAL A 219 19.25 10.00 -12.76
N TYR A 220 19.81 9.16 -11.88
CA TYR A 220 20.42 9.57 -10.62
C TYR A 220 21.61 8.67 -10.27
N GLU A 221 22.47 9.11 -9.36
CA GLU A 221 23.63 8.34 -8.92
C GLU A 221 23.20 7.09 -8.16
N GLY A 222 23.77 5.94 -8.51
CA GLY A 222 23.42 4.64 -7.90
C GLY A 222 22.15 3.99 -8.46
N GLN A 223 21.58 4.51 -9.55
CA GLN A 223 20.38 3.94 -10.19
C GLN A 223 20.56 2.47 -10.54
N VAL A 224 19.56 1.65 -10.18
CA VAL A 224 19.52 0.24 -10.54
C VAL A 224 19.16 0.08 -12.02
N VAL A 225 20.14 -0.23 -12.85
CA VAL A 225 19.98 -0.38 -14.32
C VAL A 225 19.31 -1.69 -14.70
N LYS A 226 19.56 -2.77 -13.93
CA LYS A 226 18.96 -4.10 -14.16
C LYS A 226 18.28 -4.56 -12.91
N ARG A 227 16.99 -4.89 -13.02
CA ARG A 227 16.20 -5.40 -11.89
C ARG A 227 15.36 -6.60 -12.29
N ALA A 228 15.09 -7.45 -11.31
CA ALA A 228 14.11 -8.51 -11.44
C ALA A 228 12.69 -7.96 -11.20
N TYR A 229 11.73 -8.55 -11.87
CA TYR A 229 10.31 -8.25 -11.69
C TYR A 229 9.58 -9.48 -11.18
N ARG A 230 8.81 -9.31 -10.10
CA ARG A 230 7.94 -10.37 -9.56
C ARG A 230 6.50 -9.90 -9.62
N LEU A 231 5.69 -10.50 -10.48
CA LEU A 231 4.26 -10.24 -10.55
C LEU A 231 3.52 -11.16 -9.56
N GLN A 232 2.69 -10.57 -8.70
CA GLN A 232 1.79 -11.25 -7.78
C GLN A 232 0.34 -10.97 -8.19
N LEU A 233 -0.45 -12.02 -8.37
CA LEU A 233 -1.87 -11.97 -8.78
C LEU A 233 -2.73 -12.74 -7.77
N PRO A 234 -2.83 -12.29 -6.50
CA PRO A 234 -3.40 -13.10 -5.42
C PRO A 234 -4.89 -13.41 -5.58
N ALA A 235 -5.64 -12.58 -6.31
CA ALA A 235 -7.08 -12.74 -6.51
C ALA A 235 -7.48 -12.94 -7.99
N ALA A 236 -6.55 -13.40 -8.82
CA ALA A 236 -6.79 -13.53 -10.27
C ALA A 236 -7.71 -14.70 -10.67
N GLY A 237 -8.08 -15.57 -9.73
CA GLY A 237 -8.82 -16.79 -10.03
C GLY A 237 -8.01 -17.76 -10.90
N LYS A 238 -8.69 -18.50 -11.78
CA LYS A 238 -8.02 -19.44 -12.70
C LYS A 238 -7.36 -18.67 -13.85
N ILE A 239 -6.04 -18.74 -13.91
CA ILE A 239 -5.24 -18.19 -15.02
C ILE A 239 -5.12 -19.26 -16.11
N GLU A 240 -5.67 -19.01 -17.27
CA GLU A 240 -5.63 -19.96 -18.41
C GLU A 240 -4.30 -19.87 -19.18
N LYS A 241 -3.74 -18.67 -19.32
CA LYS A 241 -2.54 -18.44 -20.09
C LYS A 241 -1.77 -17.22 -19.59
N VAL A 242 -0.45 -17.36 -19.51
CA VAL A 242 0.47 -16.25 -19.27
C VAL A 242 1.34 -16.06 -20.51
N ARG A 243 1.51 -14.82 -20.90
CA ARG A 243 2.48 -14.42 -21.91
C ARG A 243 3.41 -13.38 -21.31
N VAL A 244 4.70 -13.57 -21.46
CA VAL A 244 5.71 -12.60 -21.08
C VAL A 244 6.34 -12.10 -22.36
N GLY A 245 6.20 -10.82 -22.61
CA GLY A 245 6.81 -10.14 -23.75
C GLY A 245 7.67 -9.01 -23.22
N GLY A 246 8.72 -8.69 -23.89
CA GLY A 246 9.62 -7.60 -23.56
C GLY A 246 10.84 -7.67 -24.45
N ARG A 247 11.46 -6.54 -24.71
CA ARG A 247 12.79 -6.41 -25.28
C ARG A 247 13.77 -6.08 -24.17
#